data_10fc9ba2d2be62a29d5179e12b5e490b
#
_entry.id   10fc9ba2d2be62a29d5179e12b5e490b
#
_cell.length_a   1.000
_cell.length_b   1.000
_cell.length_c   1.000
_cell.angle_alpha   90.00
_cell.angle_beta   90.00
_cell.angle_gamma   90.00
#
_symmetry.space_group_name_H-M   'P 1'
#
loop_
_entity.id
_entity.type
_entity.pdbx_description
1 polymer ?
#
loop_
_entity_poly.entity_id
_entity_poly.type
_entity_poly.pdbx_seq_one_letter_code
_entity_poly.pdbx_strand_id
1 'polypeptide(L)'
;MLSEDVKHIIEWLNNNFLYLNYSKTKVVLTGTNKRLSLVDSFTVRAGDTVLSQVYQFKYLGVMLVPYLSWNDHIDHFGRKISIKLGMLRKARKVIPRESCLTLFII
;
A
#
# COMPACT_ATOMS: atom_id res chain seq x y z
N MET A 1 24.77 0.12 2.06
CA MET A 1 24.36 0.78 0.81
C MET A 1 22.95 1.35 0.89
N LEU A 2 21.91 0.53 0.92
CA LEU A 2 20.53 1.03 1.05
C LEU A 2 20.28 1.72 2.40
N SER A 3 20.84 1.21 3.48
CA SER A 3 20.74 1.84 4.81
C SER A 3 21.41 3.20 4.87
N GLU A 4 22.48 3.40 4.12
CA GLU A 4 23.14 4.70 3.98
C GLU A 4 22.28 5.69 3.21
N ASP A 5 21.64 5.24 2.13
CA ASP A 5 20.69 6.05 1.35
C ASP A 5 19.51 6.49 2.21
N VAL A 6 18.97 5.60 3.02
CA VAL A 6 17.91 5.92 3.98
C VAL A 6 18.38 6.94 5.00
N LYS A 7 19.61 6.82 5.50
CA LYS A 7 20.21 7.79 6.41
C LYS A 7 20.27 9.19 5.80
N HIS A 8 20.72 9.31 4.56
CA HIS A 8 20.76 10.58 3.85
C HIS A 8 19.36 11.19 3.66
N ILE A 9 18.37 10.37 3.37
CA ILE A 9 16.97 10.83 3.28
C ILE A 9 16.48 11.36 4.63
N ILE A 10 16.79 10.68 5.73
CA ILE A 10 16.42 11.11 7.07
C ILE A 10 17.09 12.45 7.43
N GLU A 11 18.36 12.62 7.11
CA GLU A 11 19.08 13.88 7.30
C GLU A 11 18.42 15.01 6.51
N TRP A 12 18.08 14.75 5.24
CA TRP A 12 17.37 15.72 4.41
C TRP A 12 16.02 16.11 5.00
N LEU A 13 15.25 15.14 5.47
CA LEU A 13 13.95 15.38 6.13
C LEU A 13 14.12 16.26 7.37
N ASN A 14 15.08 15.94 8.24
CA ASN A 14 15.33 16.71 9.45
C ASN A 14 15.75 18.14 9.13
N ASN A 15 16.55 18.36 8.09
CA ASN A 15 16.95 19.69 7.64
C ASN A 15 15.75 20.50 7.10
N ASN A 16 14.69 19.85 6.67
CA ASN A 16 13.45 20.49 6.20
C ASN A 16 12.33 20.48 7.26
N PHE A 17 12.67 20.23 8.52
CA PHE A 17 11.73 20.20 9.65
C PHE A 17 10.65 19.11 9.50
N LEU A 18 10.97 18.03 8.80
CA LEU A 18 10.12 16.87 8.63
C LEU A 18 10.69 15.68 9.41
N TYR A 19 9.85 14.89 10.01
CA TYR A 19 10.26 13.73 10.79
C TYR A 19 9.71 12.44 10.15
N LEU A 20 10.58 11.43 10.05
CA LEU A 20 10.19 10.13 9.53
C LEU A 20 9.27 9.39 10.52
N ASN A 21 8.13 8.91 10.02
CA ASN A 21 7.27 8.04 10.81
C ASN A 21 7.73 6.58 10.65
N TYR A 22 8.53 6.12 11.60
CA TYR A 22 9.12 4.77 11.56
C TYR A 22 8.07 3.66 11.57
N SER A 23 6.96 3.83 12.28
CA SER A 23 5.90 2.82 12.37
C SER A 23 5.15 2.63 11.06
N LYS A 24 5.08 3.66 10.23
CA LYS A 24 4.42 3.62 8.92
C LYS A 24 5.39 3.38 7.76
N THR A 25 6.69 3.44 8.02
CA THR A 25 7.71 3.18 7.01
C THR A 25 7.91 1.67 6.88
N LYS A 26 7.72 1.17 5.68
CA LYS A 26 7.80 -0.27 5.36
C LYS A 26 8.76 -0.50 4.21
N VAL A 27 9.26 -1.71 4.11
CA VAL A 27 10.15 -2.15 3.05
C VAL A 27 9.48 -3.28 2.29
N VAL A 28 9.41 -3.15 0.98
CA VAL A 28 8.92 -4.19 0.07
C VAL A 28 10.04 -4.55 -0.90
N LEU A 29 10.44 -5.81 -0.90
CA LEU A 29 11.39 -6.33 -1.87
C LEU A 29 10.62 -6.89 -3.04
N THR A 30 10.83 -6.33 -4.23
CA THR A 30 10.15 -6.75 -5.47
C THR A 30 11.11 -7.41 -6.45
N GLY A 31 10.60 -8.35 -7.22
CA GLY A 31 11.39 -9.05 -8.23
C GLY A 31 10.67 -10.29 -8.76
N THR A 32 11.36 -11.05 -9.57
CA THR A 32 10.86 -12.34 -10.04
C THR A 32 10.99 -13.40 -8.94
N ASN A 33 10.18 -14.46 -9.01
CA ASN A 33 10.26 -15.59 -8.07
C ASN A 33 11.68 -16.13 -7.95
N LYS A 34 12.36 -16.30 -9.09
CA LYS A 34 13.72 -16.82 -9.15
C LYS A 34 14.71 -15.91 -8.41
N ARG A 35 14.61 -14.60 -8.59
CA ARG A 35 15.49 -13.63 -7.92
C ARG A 35 15.18 -13.50 -6.44
N LEU A 36 13.92 -13.47 -6.06
CA LEU A 36 13.52 -13.38 -4.66
C LEU A 36 13.90 -14.63 -3.85
N SER A 37 13.89 -15.80 -4.47
CA SER A 37 14.32 -17.04 -3.82
C SER A 37 15.83 -17.07 -3.51
N LEU A 38 16.64 -16.24 -4.16
CA LEU A 38 18.07 -16.12 -3.90
C LEU A 38 18.39 -15.21 -2.69
N VAL A 39 17.40 -14.49 -2.18
CA VAL A 39 17.56 -13.59 -1.04
C VAL A 39 17.07 -14.27 0.23
N ASP A 40 18.02 -14.71 1.07
CA ASP A 40 17.70 -15.40 2.32
C ASP A 40 17.23 -14.45 3.41
N SER A 41 17.89 -13.29 3.52
CA SER A 41 17.54 -12.27 4.50
C SER A 41 17.77 -10.89 3.93
N PHE A 42 16.88 -9.97 4.24
CA PHE A 42 16.97 -8.60 3.80
C PHE A 42 16.52 -7.67 4.92
N THR A 43 17.42 -6.80 5.34
CA THR A 43 17.18 -5.88 6.44
C THR A 43 17.60 -4.48 6.05
N VAL A 44 16.71 -3.50 6.25
CA VAL A 44 17.01 -2.08 6.06
C VAL A 44 16.86 -1.37 7.39
N ARG A 45 17.85 -0.57 7.73
CA ARG A 45 17.85 0.23 8.96
C ARG A 45 17.62 1.70 8.65
N ALA A 46 16.81 2.34 9.48
CA ALA A 46 16.65 3.78 9.52
C ALA A 46 17.24 4.27 10.86
N GLY A 47 18.53 4.66 10.85
CA GLY A 47 19.25 4.93 12.09
C GLY A 47 19.39 3.66 12.94
N ASP A 48 18.87 3.70 14.17
CA ASP A 48 18.89 2.55 15.10
C ASP A 48 17.68 1.64 14.95
N THR A 49 16.71 2.03 14.13
CA THR A 49 15.46 1.27 13.95
C THR A 49 15.53 0.39 12.71
N VAL A 50 15.19 -0.89 12.88
CA VAL A 50 15.04 -1.82 11.76
C VAL A 50 13.65 -1.62 11.14
N LEU A 51 13.60 -1.35 9.83
CA LEU A 51 12.35 -1.18 9.10
C LEU A 51 11.68 -2.53 8.86
N SER A 52 10.37 -2.59 9.06
CA SER A 52 9.60 -3.81 8.84
C SER A 52 9.50 -4.13 7.36
N GLN A 53 9.89 -5.35 6.98
CA GLN A 53 9.64 -5.88 5.65
C GLN A 53 8.21 -6.41 5.57
N VAL A 54 7.48 -6.01 4.55
CA VAL A 54 6.12 -6.46 4.29
C VAL A 54 6.02 -7.09 2.90
N TYR A 55 5.07 -8.03 2.76
CA TYR A 55 4.82 -8.71 1.49
C TYR A 55 3.63 -8.14 0.73
N GLN A 56 2.95 -7.18 1.32
CA GLN A 56 1.82 -6.51 0.70
C GLN A 56 1.75 -5.09 1.24
N PHE A 57 1.65 -4.13 0.36
CA PHE A 57 1.57 -2.72 0.74
C PHE A 57 0.63 -1.97 -0.18
N LYS A 58 -0.23 -1.15 0.41
CA LYS A 58 -1.12 -0.28 -0.35
C LYS A 58 -0.47 1.08 -0.55
N TYR A 59 -0.15 1.40 -1.80
CA TYR A 59 0.49 2.66 -2.18
C TYR A 59 -0.40 3.43 -3.15
N LEU A 60 -0.84 4.62 -2.73
CA LEU A 60 -1.73 5.49 -3.52
C LEU A 60 -2.96 4.74 -4.09
N GLY A 61 -3.55 3.87 -3.29
CA GLY A 61 -4.72 3.09 -3.68
C GLY A 61 -4.43 1.79 -4.43
N VAL A 62 -3.16 1.52 -4.77
CA VAL A 62 -2.75 0.31 -5.48
C VAL A 62 -2.08 -0.66 -4.51
N MET A 63 -2.48 -1.93 -4.57
CA MET A 63 -1.85 -3.00 -3.77
C MET A 63 -0.59 -3.48 -4.48
N LEU A 64 0.56 -3.33 -3.81
CA LEU A 64 1.85 -3.80 -4.29
C LEU A 64 2.25 -5.07 -3.55
N VAL A 65 2.69 -6.06 -4.32
CA VAL A 65 3.18 -7.35 -3.82
C VAL A 65 4.57 -7.63 -4.38
N PRO A 66 5.37 -8.54 -3.77
CA PRO A 66 6.75 -8.79 -4.21
C PRO A 66 6.91 -9.15 -5.69
N TYR A 67 5.95 -9.85 -6.25
CA TYR A 67 5.97 -10.26 -7.67
C TYR A 67 5.32 -9.26 -8.61
N LEU A 68 4.84 -8.12 -8.09
CA LEU A 68 4.13 -7.09 -8.85
C LEU A 68 2.93 -7.64 -9.64
N SER A 69 2.25 -8.66 -9.10
CA SER A 69 1.04 -9.18 -9.70
C SER A 69 -0.17 -8.30 -9.36
N TRP A 70 -1.17 -8.31 -10.23
CA TRP A 70 -2.40 -7.53 -10.04
C TRP A 70 -3.50 -8.28 -9.28
N ASN A 71 -3.28 -9.57 -8.99
CA ASN A 71 -4.32 -10.43 -8.39
C ASN A 71 -4.84 -9.86 -7.06
N ASP A 72 -3.96 -9.51 -6.14
CA ASP A 72 -4.34 -8.98 -4.84
C ASP A 72 -5.03 -7.61 -4.96
N HIS A 73 -4.58 -6.79 -5.89
CA HIS A 73 -5.21 -5.50 -6.18
C HIS A 73 -6.62 -5.68 -6.74
N ILE A 74 -6.80 -6.60 -7.68
CA ILE A 74 -8.11 -6.92 -8.27
C ILE A 74 -9.05 -7.45 -7.20
N ASP A 75 -8.61 -8.36 -6.34
CA ASP A 75 -9.40 -8.90 -5.24
C ASP A 75 -9.82 -7.82 -4.25
N HIS A 76 -8.90 -6.96 -3.87
CA HIS A 76 -9.18 -5.84 -2.97
C HIS A 76 -10.22 -4.88 -3.56
N PHE A 77 -10.04 -4.54 -4.82
CA PHE A 77 -10.94 -3.63 -5.54
C PHE A 77 -12.32 -4.27 -5.74
N GLY A 78 -12.35 -5.56 -6.10
CA GLY A 78 -13.58 -6.32 -6.25
C GLY A 78 -14.43 -6.36 -4.98
N ARG A 79 -13.80 -6.55 -3.82
CA ARG A 79 -14.48 -6.49 -2.53
C ARG A 79 -15.10 -5.13 -2.26
N LYS A 80 -14.38 -4.04 -2.53
CA LYS A 80 -14.90 -2.68 -2.39
C LYS A 80 -16.11 -2.42 -3.28
N ILE A 81 -16.04 -2.83 -4.55
CA ILE A 81 -17.13 -2.70 -5.49
C ILE A 81 -18.34 -3.50 -5.02
N SER A 82 -18.15 -4.73 -4.57
CA SER A 82 -19.23 -5.59 -4.07
C SER A 82 -19.96 -4.97 -2.88
N ILE A 83 -19.23 -4.38 -1.95
CA ILE A 83 -19.80 -3.67 -0.80
C ILE A 83 -20.64 -2.48 -1.27
N LYS A 84 -20.10 -1.65 -2.17
CA LYS A 84 -20.81 -0.48 -2.72
C LYS A 84 -22.07 -0.88 -3.47
N LEU A 85 -22.00 -1.92 -4.30
CA LEU A 85 -23.17 -2.45 -5.01
C LEU A 85 -24.22 -2.99 -4.06
N GLY A 86 -23.81 -3.66 -2.98
CA GLY A 86 -24.73 -4.12 -1.93
C GLY A 86 -25.47 -2.96 -1.26
N MET A 87 -24.75 -1.88 -0.93
CA MET A 87 -25.33 -0.67 -0.36
C MET A 87 -26.33 -0.02 -1.33
N LEU A 88 -25.95 0.12 -2.61
CA LEU A 88 -26.82 0.65 -3.66
C LEU A 88 -28.08 -0.16 -3.85
N ARG A 89 -27.98 -1.48 -3.84
CA ARG A 89 -29.12 -2.39 -3.96
C ARG A 89 -30.11 -2.21 -2.81
N LYS A 90 -29.63 -1.98 -1.59
CA LYS A 90 -30.48 -1.67 -0.44
C LYS A 90 -31.08 -0.28 -0.54
N ALA A 91 -30.27 0.71 -0.90
CA ALA A 91 -30.70 2.11 -1.00
C ALA A 91 -31.73 2.32 -2.13
N ARG A 92 -31.66 1.56 -3.21
CA ARG A 92 -32.56 1.65 -4.36
C ARG A 92 -34.04 1.56 -3.99
N LYS A 93 -34.37 0.84 -2.92
CA LYS A 93 -35.75 0.66 -2.48
C LYS A 93 -36.33 1.89 -1.78
N VAL A 94 -35.47 2.79 -1.29
CA VAL A 94 -35.84 3.90 -0.41
C VAL A 94 -35.52 5.26 -1.02
N ILE A 95 -34.50 5.32 -1.89
CA ILE A 95 -33.92 6.56 -2.42
C ILE A 95 -34.27 6.72 -3.91
N PRO A 96 -34.55 7.97 -4.39
CA PRO A 96 -34.76 8.25 -5.81
C PRO A 96 -33.56 7.84 -6.66
N ARG A 97 -33.83 7.49 -7.92
CA ARG A 97 -32.79 7.04 -8.86
C ARG A 97 -31.61 8.00 -8.99
N GLU A 98 -31.88 9.29 -9.02
CA GLU A 98 -30.83 10.33 -9.14
C GLU A 98 -29.86 10.32 -7.97
N SER A 99 -30.38 10.15 -6.75
CA SER A 99 -29.54 10.03 -5.55
C SER A 99 -28.72 8.75 -5.56
N CYS A 100 -29.26 7.65 -6.07
CA CYS A 100 -28.51 6.40 -6.23
C CYS A 100 -27.34 6.55 -7.20
N LEU A 101 -27.52 7.28 -8.30
CA LEU A 101 -26.45 7.57 -9.26
C LEU A 101 -25.34 8.41 -8.62
N THR A 102 -25.69 9.40 -7.83
CA THR A 102 -24.74 10.22 -7.08
C THR A 102 -23.90 9.36 -6.13
N LEU A 103 -24.52 8.46 -5.39
CA LEU A 103 -23.81 7.53 -4.49
C LEU A 103 -22.87 6.59 -5.24
N PHE A 104 -23.22 6.18 -6.43
CA PHE A 104 -22.39 5.31 -7.26
C PHE A 104 -21.12 6.02 -7.76
N ILE A 105 -21.22 7.30 -8.09
CA ILE A 105 -20.11 8.10 -8.60
C ILE A 105 -19.10 8.42 -7.47
N ILE A 106 -19.56 8.60 -6.25
CA ILE A 106 -18.71 8.83 -5.09
C ILE A 106 -18.05 7.51 -4.65
#